data_a451f52429fabbf081f01189aa8b7a23
#
_entry.id   a451f52429fabbf081f01189aa8b7a23
#
_cell.length_a   1.000
_cell.length_b   1.000
_cell.length_c   1.000
_cell.angle_alpha   90.00
_cell.angle_beta   90.00
_cell.angle_gamma   90.00
#
_symmetry.space_group_name_H-M   'P 1'
#
loop_
_entity.id
_entity.type
_entity.pdbx_description
1 polymer ?
#
loop_
_entity_poly.entity_id
_entity_poly.type
_entity_poly.pdbx_seq_one_letter_code
_entity_poly.pdbx_strand_id
1 'polypeptide(L)'
;MLEPNSPTYLNAYAYTLALQNRRLKEARQYAELALKYAPEQASILDTLGYIAFLQNDFDTAAKVLGKAYALSQNVNIGLRYAKALYMQGSLTEFSEVLQQLKQNHANAPQLQQLDGLILPLNVKKS
;
A
#
# COMPACT_ATOMS: atom_id res chain seq x y z
N MET A 1 15.74 -24.17 -3.93
CA MET A 1 15.24 -23.51 -5.15
C MET A 1 13.78 -23.16 -4.99
N LEU A 2 13.42 -21.92 -5.33
CA LEU A 2 12.02 -21.51 -5.28
C LEU A 2 11.26 -22.07 -6.46
N GLU A 3 10.07 -22.57 -6.18
CA GLU A 3 9.19 -23.05 -7.24
C GLU A 3 8.62 -21.87 -8.02
N PRO A 4 8.45 -21.99 -9.35
CA PRO A 4 7.93 -20.86 -10.15
C PRO A 4 6.57 -20.35 -9.71
N ASN A 5 5.75 -21.22 -9.08
CA ASN A 5 4.42 -20.84 -8.62
C ASN A 5 4.37 -20.53 -7.13
N SER A 6 5.54 -20.43 -6.47
CA SER A 6 5.58 -20.08 -5.06
C SER A 6 5.08 -18.64 -4.89
N PRO A 7 4.12 -18.41 -3.96
CA PRO A 7 3.66 -17.04 -3.71
C PRO A 7 4.79 -16.11 -3.32
N THR A 8 5.76 -16.60 -2.55
CA THR A 8 6.92 -15.81 -2.16
C THR A 8 7.74 -15.39 -3.37
N TYR A 9 7.99 -16.33 -4.28
CA TYR A 9 8.77 -16.05 -5.49
C TYR A 9 8.04 -15.05 -6.39
N LEU A 10 6.74 -15.30 -6.63
CA LEU A 10 5.93 -14.43 -7.47
C LEU A 10 5.84 -13.02 -6.90
N ASN A 11 5.67 -12.92 -5.58
CA ASN A 11 5.63 -11.63 -4.91
C ASN A 11 6.95 -10.88 -5.03
N ALA A 12 8.07 -11.59 -4.83
CA ALA A 12 9.40 -10.96 -4.92
C ALA A 12 9.65 -10.43 -6.33
N TYR A 13 9.28 -11.19 -7.35
CA TYR A 13 9.44 -10.76 -8.73
C TYR A 13 8.57 -9.56 -9.06
N ALA A 14 7.29 -9.61 -8.64
CA ALA A 14 6.38 -8.50 -8.85
C ALA A 14 6.89 -7.22 -8.17
N TYR A 15 7.35 -7.34 -6.94
CA TYR A 15 7.87 -6.21 -6.19
C TYR A 15 9.11 -5.61 -6.85
N THR A 16 10.01 -6.46 -7.33
CA THR A 16 11.20 -6.01 -8.03
C THR A 16 10.86 -5.19 -9.27
N LEU A 17 9.91 -5.68 -10.07
CA LEU A 17 9.45 -4.94 -11.24
C LEU A 17 8.83 -3.60 -10.85
N ALA A 18 8.03 -3.59 -9.79
CA ALA A 18 7.39 -2.38 -9.30
C ALA A 18 8.39 -1.34 -8.83
N LEU A 19 9.43 -1.77 -8.12
CA LEU A 19 10.49 -0.85 -7.66
C LEU A 19 11.20 -0.18 -8.82
N GLN A 20 11.31 -0.87 -9.94
CA GLN A 20 11.91 -0.33 -11.16
C GLN A 20 10.90 0.45 -12.00
N ASN A 21 9.65 0.50 -11.57
CA ASN A 21 8.54 1.11 -12.31
C ASN A 21 8.49 0.58 -13.75
N ARG A 22 8.66 -0.74 -13.88
CA ARG A 22 8.73 -1.41 -15.18
C ARG A 22 7.71 -2.53 -15.25
N ARG A 23 7.13 -2.72 -16.43
CA ARG A 23 6.22 -3.84 -16.70
C ARG A 23 5.14 -3.96 -15.64
N LEU A 24 4.53 -2.84 -15.29
CA LEU A 24 3.56 -2.82 -14.17
C LEU A 24 2.37 -3.75 -14.42
N LYS A 25 1.94 -3.88 -15.67
CA LYS A 25 0.86 -4.81 -16.01
C LYS A 25 1.25 -6.24 -15.69
N GLU A 26 2.47 -6.64 -16.09
CA GLU A 26 2.99 -7.97 -15.81
C GLU A 26 3.21 -8.17 -14.31
N ALA A 27 3.80 -7.16 -13.64
CA ALA A 27 3.99 -7.21 -12.20
C ALA A 27 2.67 -7.45 -11.47
N ARG A 28 1.61 -6.75 -11.90
CA ARG A 28 0.29 -6.91 -11.31
C ARG A 28 -0.22 -8.34 -11.48
N GLN A 29 -0.04 -8.92 -12.65
CA GLN A 29 -0.44 -10.31 -12.91
C GLN A 29 0.25 -11.27 -11.96
N TYR A 30 1.55 -11.10 -11.73
CA TYR A 30 2.29 -11.94 -10.79
C TYR A 30 1.83 -11.75 -9.36
N ALA A 31 1.57 -10.51 -8.95
CA ALA A 31 1.06 -10.24 -7.61
C ALA A 31 -0.33 -10.83 -7.40
N GLU A 32 -1.20 -10.72 -8.41
CA GLU A 32 -2.54 -11.31 -8.34
C GLU A 32 -2.47 -12.82 -8.28
N LEU A 33 -1.55 -13.44 -9.01
CA LEU A 33 -1.36 -14.89 -8.96
C LEU A 33 -0.85 -15.31 -7.58
N ALA A 34 0.12 -14.57 -7.03
CA ALA A 34 0.62 -14.85 -5.67
C ALA A 34 -0.50 -14.79 -4.65
N LEU A 35 -1.37 -13.78 -4.79
CA LEU A 35 -2.49 -13.60 -3.87
C LEU A 35 -3.49 -14.76 -3.97
N LYS A 36 -3.65 -15.32 -5.16
CA LYS A 36 -4.53 -16.48 -5.35
C LYS A 36 -4.06 -17.67 -4.51
N TYR A 37 -2.75 -17.86 -4.40
CA TYR A 37 -2.19 -18.95 -3.60
C TYR A 37 -2.10 -18.61 -2.11
N ALA A 38 -2.01 -17.33 -1.76
CA ALA A 38 -1.85 -16.90 -0.37
C ALA A 38 -2.65 -15.62 -0.12
N PRO A 39 -4.00 -15.71 -0.06
CA PRO A 39 -4.88 -14.54 -0.06
C PRO A 39 -4.82 -13.68 1.19
N GLU A 40 -4.27 -14.19 2.29
CA GLU A 40 -4.22 -13.45 3.56
C GLU A 40 -2.81 -12.97 3.89
N GLN A 41 -1.90 -12.96 2.93
CA GLN A 41 -0.54 -12.48 3.17
C GLN A 41 -0.45 -10.97 2.95
N ALA A 42 -0.21 -10.24 4.03
CA ALA A 42 -0.14 -8.78 3.99
C ALA A 42 0.94 -8.28 3.03
N SER A 43 2.09 -8.97 2.96
CA SER A 43 3.18 -8.55 2.07
C SER A 43 2.78 -8.62 0.60
N ILE A 44 1.96 -9.60 0.22
CA ILE A 44 1.49 -9.73 -1.17
C ILE A 44 0.44 -8.66 -1.47
N LEU A 45 -0.47 -8.44 -0.53
CA LEU A 45 -1.47 -7.37 -0.66
C LEU A 45 -0.80 -6.00 -0.79
N ASP A 46 0.26 -5.78 0.00
CA ASP A 46 1.02 -4.54 -0.06
C ASP A 46 1.69 -4.37 -1.43
N THR A 47 2.29 -5.43 -1.97
CA THR A 47 2.89 -5.39 -3.30
C THR A 47 1.85 -5.05 -4.38
N LEU A 48 0.71 -5.70 -4.34
CA LEU A 48 -0.36 -5.43 -5.30
C LEU A 48 -0.86 -3.99 -5.15
N GLY A 49 -1.02 -3.53 -3.91
CA GLY A 49 -1.45 -2.16 -3.65
C GLY A 49 -0.45 -1.13 -4.17
N TYR A 50 0.84 -1.38 -3.98
CA TYR A 50 1.88 -0.51 -4.49
C TYR A 50 1.85 -0.44 -6.01
N ILE A 51 1.71 -1.60 -6.67
CA ILE A 51 1.62 -1.66 -8.14
C ILE A 51 0.39 -0.89 -8.62
N ALA A 52 -0.76 -1.12 -8.01
CA ALA A 52 -1.99 -0.41 -8.38
C ALA A 52 -1.82 1.09 -8.21
N PHE A 53 -1.16 1.51 -7.13
CA PHE A 53 -0.87 2.92 -6.90
C PHE A 53 -0.04 3.51 -8.03
N LEU A 54 1.01 2.81 -8.45
CA LEU A 54 1.86 3.25 -9.56
C LEU A 54 1.10 3.32 -10.89
N GLN A 55 0.05 2.51 -11.03
CA GLN A 55 -0.80 2.52 -12.21
C GLN A 55 -1.92 3.56 -12.12
N ASN A 56 -1.95 4.35 -11.05
CA ASN A 56 -3.01 5.31 -10.76
C ASN A 56 -4.37 4.67 -10.53
N ASP A 57 -4.38 3.37 -10.20
CA ASP A 57 -5.59 2.65 -9.82
C ASP A 57 -5.74 2.74 -8.30
N PHE A 58 -6.17 3.92 -7.84
CA PHE A 58 -6.22 4.21 -6.42
C PHE A 58 -7.34 3.47 -5.70
N ASP A 59 -8.39 3.09 -6.41
CA ASP A 59 -9.47 2.30 -5.82
C ASP A 59 -8.98 0.91 -5.41
N THR A 60 -8.28 0.23 -6.30
CA THR A 60 -7.69 -1.07 -5.97
C THR A 60 -6.61 -0.91 -4.90
N ALA A 61 -5.76 0.11 -5.04
CA ALA A 61 -4.69 0.35 -4.07
C ALA A 61 -5.26 0.52 -2.66
N ALA A 62 -6.26 1.37 -2.50
CA ALA A 62 -6.87 1.61 -1.19
C ALA A 62 -7.49 0.34 -0.63
N LYS A 63 -8.18 -0.42 -1.48
CA LYS A 63 -8.86 -1.64 -1.06
C LYS A 63 -7.88 -2.68 -0.51
N VAL A 64 -6.83 -3.00 -1.28
CA VAL A 64 -5.90 -4.06 -0.87
C VAL A 64 -4.94 -3.59 0.21
N LEU A 65 -4.55 -2.31 0.20
CA LEU A 65 -3.69 -1.77 1.24
C LEU A 65 -4.42 -1.66 2.59
N GLY A 66 -5.72 -1.36 2.55
CA GLY A 66 -6.53 -1.36 3.75
C GLY A 66 -6.58 -2.74 4.39
N LYS A 67 -6.75 -3.77 3.59
CA LYS A 67 -6.72 -5.15 4.07
C LYS A 67 -5.34 -5.52 4.61
N ALA A 68 -4.29 -5.14 3.89
CA ALA A 68 -2.92 -5.41 4.32
C ALA A 68 -2.60 -4.75 5.65
N TYR A 69 -3.04 -3.51 5.83
CA TYR A 69 -2.81 -2.80 7.08
C TYR A 69 -3.59 -3.45 8.23
N ALA A 70 -4.84 -3.83 8.00
CA ALA A 70 -5.63 -4.51 9.02
C ALA A 70 -4.98 -5.81 9.48
N LEU A 71 -4.38 -6.56 8.54
CA LEU A 71 -3.74 -7.83 8.85
C LEU A 71 -2.38 -7.66 9.56
N SER A 72 -1.64 -6.64 9.21
CA SER A 72 -0.23 -6.50 9.63
C SER A 72 0.00 -5.48 10.72
N GLN A 73 -0.82 -4.44 10.79
CA GLN A 73 -0.60 -3.27 11.63
C GLN A 73 0.78 -2.64 11.40
N ASN A 74 1.31 -2.80 10.19
CA ASN A 74 2.63 -2.29 9.81
C ASN A 74 2.52 -0.82 9.43
N VAL A 75 3.36 0.03 10.03
CA VAL A 75 3.28 1.47 9.81
C VAL A 75 3.54 1.87 8.36
N ASN A 76 4.46 1.19 7.68
CA ASN A 76 4.77 1.50 6.28
C ASN A 76 3.60 1.16 5.36
N ILE A 77 2.92 0.05 5.63
CA ILE A 77 1.71 -0.33 4.87
C ILE A 77 0.60 0.68 5.16
N GLY A 78 0.46 1.08 6.42
CA GLY A 78 -0.51 2.10 6.79
C GLY A 78 -0.29 3.43 6.08
N LEU A 79 0.97 3.82 5.90
CA LEU A 79 1.32 5.04 5.16
C LEU A 79 0.96 4.93 3.69
N ARG A 80 1.22 3.77 3.07
CA ARG A 80 0.81 3.54 1.68
C ARG A 80 -0.70 3.59 1.55
N TYR A 81 -1.40 3.01 2.51
CA TYR A 81 -2.86 3.02 2.54
C TYR A 81 -3.37 4.46 2.62
N ALA A 82 -2.80 5.26 3.52
CA ALA A 82 -3.18 6.66 3.66
C ALA A 82 -2.97 7.43 2.36
N LYS A 83 -1.83 7.22 1.71
CA LYS A 83 -1.54 7.87 0.43
C LYS A 83 -2.55 7.49 -0.64
N ALA A 84 -2.94 6.21 -0.70
CA ALA A 84 -3.93 5.74 -1.65
C ALA A 84 -5.29 6.38 -1.40
N LEU A 85 -5.71 6.48 -0.14
CA LEU A 85 -6.96 7.15 0.22
C LEU A 85 -6.93 8.62 -0.17
N TYR A 86 -5.82 9.29 0.08
CA TYR A 86 -5.66 10.70 -0.28
C TYR A 86 -5.80 10.89 -1.79
N MET A 87 -5.13 10.06 -2.57
CA MET A 87 -5.17 10.14 -4.03
C MET A 87 -6.55 9.76 -4.57
N GLN A 88 -7.25 8.88 -3.88
CA GLN A 88 -8.62 8.49 -4.23
C GLN A 88 -9.64 9.60 -3.94
N GLY A 89 -9.29 10.54 -3.08
CA GLY A 89 -10.19 11.58 -2.66
C GLY A 89 -11.04 11.22 -1.45
N SER A 90 -10.76 10.09 -0.80
CA SER A 90 -11.50 9.62 0.38
C SER A 90 -10.94 10.28 1.64
N LEU A 91 -11.18 11.57 1.78
CA LEU A 91 -10.51 12.38 2.81
C LEU A 91 -10.96 12.05 4.22
N THR A 92 -12.21 11.63 4.42
CA THR A 92 -12.68 11.22 5.74
C THR A 92 -11.93 9.98 6.22
N GLU A 93 -11.84 8.96 5.38
CA GLU A 93 -11.10 7.73 5.69
C GLU A 93 -9.62 8.03 5.85
N PHE A 94 -9.09 8.91 5.01
CA PHE A 94 -7.70 9.36 5.12
C PHE A 94 -7.42 9.92 6.50
N SER A 95 -8.26 10.83 6.98
CA SER A 95 -8.10 11.43 8.31
C SER A 95 -8.17 10.39 9.43
N GLU A 96 -9.06 9.42 9.30
CA GLU A 96 -9.21 8.36 10.30
C GLU A 96 -7.95 7.50 10.36
N VAL A 97 -7.39 7.12 9.19
CA VAL A 97 -6.18 6.32 9.13
C VAL A 97 -4.99 7.09 9.70
N LEU A 98 -4.88 8.39 9.39
CA LEU A 98 -3.83 9.22 9.96
C LEU A 98 -3.89 9.22 11.48
N GLN A 99 -5.09 9.36 12.02
CA GLN A 99 -5.27 9.38 13.46
C GLN A 99 -4.87 8.05 14.08
N GLN A 100 -5.27 6.94 13.46
CA GLN A 100 -4.88 5.61 13.92
C GLN A 100 -3.36 5.44 13.90
N LEU A 101 -2.71 5.88 12.83
CA LEU A 101 -1.25 5.77 12.70
C LEU A 101 -0.55 6.55 13.79
N LYS A 102 -1.02 7.76 14.07
CA LYS A 102 -0.44 8.59 15.13
C LYS A 102 -0.63 7.99 16.51
N GLN A 103 -1.79 7.37 16.75
CA GLN A 103 -2.07 6.74 18.04
C GLN A 103 -1.28 5.45 18.24
N ASN A 104 -1.20 4.62 17.20
CA ASN A 104 -0.62 3.29 17.32
C ASN A 104 0.89 3.26 17.10
N HIS A 105 1.43 4.29 16.46
CA HIS A 105 2.84 4.34 16.08
C HIS A 105 3.46 5.70 16.40
N ALA A 106 3.14 6.26 17.55
CA ALA A 106 3.47 7.65 17.91
C ALA A 106 4.96 7.97 17.77
N ASN A 107 5.84 6.99 17.97
CA ASN A 107 7.29 7.21 17.93
C ASN A 107 7.93 6.77 16.61
N ALA A 108 7.13 6.41 15.61
CA ALA A 108 7.68 5.95 14.34
C ALA A 108 8.18 7.13 13.51
N PRO A 109 9.47 7.13 13.10
CA PRO A 109 9.99 8.23 12.28
C PRO A 109 9.30 8.34 10.92
N GLN A 110 8.71 7.26 10.42
CA GLN A 110 7.97 7.26 9.17
C GLN A 110 6.79 8.22 9.17
N LEU A 111 6.29 8.59 10.35
CA LEU A 111 5.14 9.51 10.44
C LEU A 111 5.46 10.91 9.96
N GLN A 112 6.73 11.25 9.82
CA GLN A 112 7.12 12.53 9.23
C GLN A 112 6.62 12.66 7.78
N GLN A 113 6.44 11.53 7.09
CA GLN A 113 5.88 11.55 5.74
C GLN A 113 4.44 12.04 5.72
N LEU A 114 3.72 11.83 6.82
CA LEU A 114 2.34 12.28 6.94
C LEU A 114 2.24 13.81 7.01
N ASP A 115 3.20 14.45 7.64
CA ASP A 115 3.22 15.90 7.72
C ASP A 115 3.28 16.52 6.34
N GLY A 116 4.03 15.91 5.43
CA GLY A 116 4.08 16.37 4.05
C GLY A 116 2.75 16.20 3.32
N LEU A 117 1.94 15.21 3.69
CA LEU A 117 0.61 15.02 3.13
C LEU A 117 -0.44 15.92 3.79
N ILE A 118 -0.29 16.17 5.09
CA ILE A 118 -1.26 16.96 5.85
C ILE A 118 -1.14 18.46 5.54
N LEU A 119 0.08 18.96 5.44
CA LEU A 119 0.30 20.39 5.26
C LEU A 119 -0.48 20.99 4.08
N PRO A 120 -0.50 20.37 2.89
CA PRO A 120 -1.30 20.92 1.79
C PRO A 120 -2.80 20.99 2.12
N LEU A 121 -3.32 19.99 2.86
CA LEU A 121 -4.72 19.98 3.25
C LEU A 121 -5.02 21.10 4.22
N ASN A 122 -4.14 21.32 5.19
CA ASN A 122 -4.32 22.39 6.18
C ASN A 122 -4.27 23.76 5.52
N VAL A 123 -3.37 23.95 4.58
CA VAL A 123 -3.27 25.20 3.83
C VAL A 123 -4.57 25.46 3.06
N LYS A 124 -5.12 24.43 2.43
CA LYS A 124 -6.37 24.56 1.67
C LYS A 124 -7.56 24.92 2.55
N LYS A 125 -7.55 24.47 3.81
CA LYS A 125 -8.65 24.73 4.74
C LYS A 125 -8.57 26.11 5.38
N SER A 126 -7.41 26.67 5.42
CA SER A 126 -7.22 28.00 6.00
C SER A 126 -7.41 29.08 4.95
#